data_688cd2557415435753dee8e9bd276976
#
_entry.id   688cd2557415435753dee8e9bd276976
#
_cell.length_a   1.000
_cell.length_b   1.000
_cell.length_c   1.000
_cell.angle_alpha   90.00
_cell.angle_beta   90.00
_cell.angle_gamma   90.00
#
_symmetry.space_group_name_H-M   'P 1'
#
loop_
_entity.id
_entity.type
_entity.pdbx_description
1 polymer ?
#
loop_
_entity_poly.entity_id
_entity_poly.type
_entity_poly.pdbx_seq_one_letter_code
_entity_poly.pdbx_strand_id
1 'polypeptide(L)'
;MPTLEALKRRHPEHIQFCEYWELLTAVVEGGDSMTDTMKRKLLPNPDGRPEGVIKERVKLATYCNKISPILSRFNSELFKNPAVPTGSADPFWSDEFFKNGALLEGDDDGRASFNTFLMNSMFMALTTGKAIAQIDTKSAIGAVSLAQQKESGELNPYVILHPRTALWDWKNGREGFSFCKLHQFQLVQQTWDSVPIPQHTFTIFYRRDGAVFTSKYILRKTPRDNKPVPPQSFIDTVDDKEITIETVIEDAPIFNVRGKFEFPIITLTLPKSLWMAAQLFDCQKSYFNQTAALEYALYTSNYSMPIVMGVDDEDDDPLQNRKIGDGYYLTLKTGQSITSFERSGENIQTAINYRAEIKRDIYDVLQQIAMSASDGAAIIARSGVSKAEDRRPEEILLERYGQCVKEFVLQILKPAAIAHGEIVDWEITGYDEFLGFSLTELLQDMQLMDAAAIPSPTFKKEIQKHFIKRAARSYDLDEQAIEKALEEISSKETVENTGISSNLSG
;
A
#
# COMPACT_ATOMS: atom_id res chain seq x y z
N MET A 1 35.69 -4.85 -3.76
CA MET A 1 34.52 -4.66 -4.65
C MET A 1 33.76 -5.97 -4.82
N PRO A 2 32.46 -6.00 -4.72
CA PRO A 2 31.67 -7.18 -5.02
C PRO A 2 31.69 -7.47 -6.52
N THR A 3 31.50 -8.74 -6.86
CA THR A 3 31.31 -9.14 -8.24
C THR A 3 29.92 -8.73 -8.73
N LEU A 4 29.75 -8.51 -10.04
CA LEU A 4 28.44 -8.20 -10.62
C LEU A 4 27.40 -9.29 -10.34
N GLU A 5 27.82 -10.56 -10.33
CA GLU A 5 26.96 -11.69 -9.95
C GLU A 5 26.47 -11.59 -8.51
N ALA A 6 27.30 -11.15 -7.56
CA ALA A 6 26.91 -10.97 -6.18
C ALA A 6 25.87 -9.84 -6.03
N LEU A 7 25.98 -8.76 -6.83
CA LEU A 7 25.00 -7.69 -6.86
C LEU A 7 23.69 -8.13 -7.52
N LYS A 8 23.75 -8.90 -8.61
CA LYS A 8 22.58 -9.43 -9.32
C LYS A 8 21.83 -10.52 -8.53
N ARG A 9 22.48 -11.19 -7.58
CA ARG A 9 21.85 -12.25 -6.79
C ARG A 9 20.60 -11.75 -6.08
N ARG A 10 19.51 -12.52 -6.19
CA ARG A 10 18.20 -12.23 -5.60
C ARG A 10 17.81 -13.32 -4.58
N HIS A 11 17.01 -12.93 -3.61
CA HIS A 11 16.39 -13.90 -2.70
C HIS A 11 15.42 -14.81 -3.46
N PRO A 12 15.34 -16.14 -3.13
CA PRO A 12 14.42 -17.06 -3.80
C PRO A 12 12.96 -16.58 -3.83
N GLU A 13 12.45 -16.00 -2.73
CA GLU A 13 11.11 -15.43 -2.67
C GLU A 13 10.94 -14.25 -3.66
N HIS A 14 11.96 -13.42 -3.80
CA HIS A 14 11.94 -12.31 -4.76
C HIS A 14 11.87 -12.84 -6.21
N ILE A 15 12.68 -13.85 -6.55
CA ILE A 15 12.68 -14.48 -7.88
C ILE A 15 11.28 -15.05 -8.19
N GLN A 16 10.67 -15.72 -7.22
CA GLN A 16 9.40 -16.42 -7.40
C GLN A 16 8.21 -15.45 -7.52
N PHE A 17 8.20 -14.35 -6.75
CA PHE A 17 6.99 -13.54 -6.56
C PHE A 17 7.10 -12.09 -7.04
N CYS A 18 8.24 -11.62 -7.53
CA CYS A 18 8.42 -10.22 -7.95
C CYS A 18 7.39 -9.81 -9.02
N GLU A 19 7.22 -10.64 -10.06
CA GLU A 19 6.24 -10.37 -11.12
C GLU A 19 4.79 -10.33 -10.59
N TYR A 20 4.48 -11.14 -9.59
CA TYR A 20 3.16 -11.13 -8.96
C TYR A 20 2.95 -9.83 -8.15
N TRP A 21 3.96 -9.34 -7.44
CA TRP A 21 3.87 -8.08 -6.71
C TRP A 21 3.73 -6.89 -7.66
N GLU A 22 4.48 -6.86 -8.76
CA GLU A 22 4.33 -5.86 -9.82
C GLU A 22 2.94 -5.88 -10.43
N LEU A 23 2.40 -7.06 -10.71
CA LEU A 23 1.05 -7.21 -11.24
C LEU A 23 -0.02 -6.74 -10.25
N LEU A 24 0.12 -7.06 -8.95
CA LEU A 24 -0.77 -6.56 -7.91
C LEU A 24 -0.73 -5.04 -7.80
N THR A 25 0.46 -4.45 -7.86
CA THR A 25 0.63 -2.99 -7.87
C THR A 25 -0.10 -2.37 -9.06
N ALA A 26 0.12 -2.88 -10.26
CA ALA A 26 -0.57 -2.40 -11.46
C ALA A 26 -2.10 -2.57 -11.38
N VAL A 27 -2.58 -3.68 -10.80
CA VAL A 27 -4.02 -3.95 -10.59
C VAL A 27 -4.63 -2.96 -9.59
N VAL A 28 -3.93 -2.63 -8.52
CA VAL A 28 -4.41 -1.69 -7.49
C VAL A 28 -4.32 -0.24 -7.96
N GLU A 29 -3.24 0.15 -8.60
CA GLU A 29 -3.07 1.52 -9.11
C GLU A 29 -4.00 1.79 -10.29
N GLY A 30 -4.11 0.85 -11.22
CA GLY A 30 -4.87 1.05 -12.46
C GLY A 30 -4.26 2.13 -13.36
N GLY A 31 -5.09 2.80 -14.17
CA GLY A 31 -4.65 3.92 -15.02
C GLY A 31 -3.41 3.58 -15.86
N ASP A 32 -2.40 4.44 -15.80
CA ASP A 32 -1.16 4.29 -16.58
C ASP A 32 -0.32 3.09 -16.18
N SER A 33 -0.45 2.60 -14.93
CA SER A 33 0.23 1.40 -14.45
C SER A 33 -0.34 0.12 -15.11
N MET A 34 -1.59 0.15 -15.60
CA MET A 34 -2.24 -0.95 -16.30
C MET A 34 -1.90 -0.95 -17.81
N THR A 35 -0.64 -1.15 -18.12
CA THR A 35 -0.15 -1.23 -19.50
C THR A 35 -0.73 -2.42 -20.27
N ASP A 36 -0.60 -2.43 -21.61
CA ASP A 36 -1.01 -3.56 -22.44
C ASP A 36 -0.33 -4.88 -22.03
N THR A 37 0.91 -4.81 -21.57
CA THR A 37 1.64 -5.97 -21.02
C THR A 37 0.98 -6.51 -19.76
N MET A 38 0.56 -5.63 -18.83
CA MET A 38 -0.14 -6.03 -17.61
C MET A 38 -1.54 -6.57 -17.90
N LYS A 39 -2.30 -5.92 -18.79
CA LYS A 39 -3.58 -6.43 -19.28
C LYS A 39 -3.44 -7.82 -19.88
N ARG A 40 -2.38 -8.05 -20.67
CA ARG A 40 -2.12 -9.37 -21.27
C ARG A 40 -1.85 -10.45 -20.23
N LYS A 41 -1.14 -10.14 -19.14
CA LYS A 41 -0.92 -11.08 -18.02
C LYS A 41 -2.23 -11.49 -17.33
N LEU A 42 -3.21 -10.60 -17.32
CA LEU A 42 -4.52 -10.86 -16.70
C LEU A 42 -5.47 -11.64 -17.62
N LEU A 43 -5.39 -11.47 -18.95
CA LEU A 43 -6.29 -12.08 -19.91
C LEU A 43 -5.92 -13.55 -20.17
N PRO A 44 -6.89 -14.48 -20.13
CA PRO A 44 -6.64 -15.86 -20.52
C PRO A 44 -6.27 -15.92 -22.00
N ASN A 45 -5.29 -16.74 -22.32
CA ASN A 45 -4.89 -17.04 -23.69
C ASN A 45 -5.30 -18.48 -24.02
N PRO A 46 -6.53 -18.71 -24.51
CA PRO A 46 -6.96 -20.04 -24.94
C PRO A 46 -6.06 -20.53 -26.09
N ASP A 47 -5.66 -21.79 -26.01
CA ASP A 47 -4.83 -22.41 -27.02
C ASP A 47 -5.43 -22.25 -28.44
N GLY A 48 -4.58 -21.94 -29.40
CA GLY A 48 -4.95 -21.84 -30.83
C GLY A 48 -5.53 -20.51 -31.31
N ARG A 49 -5.63 -19.47 -30.44
CA ARG A 49 -6.02 -18.14 -30.93
C ARG A 49 -4.85 -17.39 -31.58
N PRO A 50 -5.08 -16.81 -32.78
CA PRO A 50 -4.05 -15.96 -33.42
C PRO A 50 -3.61 -14.79 -32.53
N GLU A 51 -2.32 -14.49 -32.53
CA GLU A 51 -1.75 -13.38 -31.75
C GLU A 51 -2.40 -12.02 -32.03
N GLY A 52 -2.84 -11.80 -33.28
CA GLY A 52 -3.55 -10.58 -33.70
C GLY A 52 -4.86 -10.35 -32.91
N VAL A 53 -5.65 -11.41 -32.73
CA VAL A 53 -6.92 -11.35 -31.99
C VAL A 53 -6.70 -10.99 -30.53
N ILE A 54 -5.62 -11.53 -29.93
CA ILE A 54 -5.28 -11.24 -28.55
C ILE A 54 -4.85 -9.78 -28.40
N LYS A 55 -4.03 -9.26 -29.31
CA LYS A 55 -3.60 -7.85 -29.33
C LYS A 55 -4.79 -6.90 -29.46
N GLU A 56 -5.73 -7.18 -30.33
CA GLU A 56 -6.96 -6.39 -30.47
C GLU A 56 -7.79 -6.42 -29.19
N ARG A 57 -7.96 -7.60 -28.59
CA ARG A 57 -8.69 -7.75 -27.35
C ARG A 57 -8.04 -6.98 -26.19
N VAL A 58 -6.70 -6.95 -26.09
CA VAL A 58 -5.95 -6.17 -25.10
C VAL A 58 -6.20 -4.67 -25.29
N LYS A 59 -6.15 -4.17 -26.53
CA LYS A 59 -6.39 -2.77 -26.87
C LYS A 59 -7.81 -2.31 -26.53
N LEU A 60 -8.81 -3.16 -26.80
CA LEU A 60 -10.21 -2.85 -26.54
C LEU A 60 -10.58 -2.98 -25.06
N ALA A 61 -9.81 -3.77 -24.28
CA ALA A 61 -10.15 -4.07 -22.89
C ALA A 61 -9.98 -2.84 -22.00
N THR A 62 -11.09 -2.38 -21.42
CA THR A 62 -11.12 -1.32 -20.42
C THR A 62 -10.87 -1.91 -19.03
N TYR A 63 -9.88 -1.40 -18.33
CA TYR A 63 -9.62 -1.79 -16.95
C TYR A 63 -10.45 -0.95 -15.98
N CYS A 64 -11.38 -1.59 -15.28
CA CYS A 64 -12.23 -0.96 -14.28
C CYS A 64 -11.80 -1.45 -12.88
N ASN A 65 -11.07 -0.61 -12.15
CA ASN A 65 -10.54 -0.93 -10.83
C ASN A 65 -11.65 -0.98 -9.77
N LYS A 66 -11.81 -2.12 -9.10
CA LYS A 66 -12.76 -2.30 -7.98
C LYS A 66 -12.05 -2.44 -6.63
N ILE A 67 -10.76 -2.73 -6.63
CA ILE A 67 -9.98 -2.96 -5.41
C ILE A 67 -9.50 -1.64 -4.80
N SER A 68 -8.91 -0.75 -5.60
CA SER A 68 -8.30 0.50 -5.11
C SER A 68 -9.22 1.35 -4.23
N PRO A 69 -10.50 1.58 -4.60
CA PRO A 69 -11.41 2.35 -3.74
C PRO A 69 -11.64 1.70 -2.38
N ILE A 70 -11.63 0.35 -2.32
CA ILE A 70 -11.78 -0.40 -1.08
C ILE A 70 -10.55 -0.20 -0.20
N LEU A 71 -9.35 -0.42 -0.74
CA LEU A 71 -8.09 -0.23 0.00
C LEU A 71 -7.95 1.21 0.48
N SER A 72 -8.26 2.18 -0.37
CA SER A 72 -8.20 3.61 -0.05
C SER A 72 -9.16 3.98 1.08
N ARG A 73 -10.38 3.42 1.09
CA ARG A 73 -11.35 3.63 2.16
C ARG A 73 -10.80 3.13 3.50
N PHE A 74 -10.34 1.86 3.56
CA PHE A 74 -9.78 1.29 4.79
C PHE A 74 -8.56 2.07 5.28
N ASN A 75 -7.67 2.43 4.35
CA ASN A 75 -6.50 3.23 4.68
C ASN A 75 -6.89 4.61 5.23
N SER A 76 -7.85 5.29 4.62
CA SER A 76 -8.32 6.60 5.09
C SER A 76 -9.00 6.52 6.46
N GLU A 77 -9.79 5.48 6.72
CA GLU A 77 -10.43 5.28 8.02
C GLU A 77 -9.40 4.96 9.11
N LEU A 78 -8.37 4.16 8.79
CA LEU A 78 -7.28 3.82 9.71
C LEU A 78 -6.50 5.06 10.17
N PHE A 79 -6.25 6.00 9.27
CA PHE A 79 -5.47 7.21 9.54
C PHE A 79 -6.32 8.47 9.81
N LYS A 80 -7.61 8.31 10.02
CA LYS A 80 -8.50 9.42 10.40
C LYS A 80 -8.04 10.10 11.70
N ASN A 81 -7.56 9.31 12.66
CA ASN A 81 -6.99 9.80 13.91
C ASN A 81 -5.51 9.38 13.94
N PRO A 82 -4.58 10.28 13.58
CA PRO A 82 -3.16 9.95 13.53
C PRO A 82 -2.65 9.56 14.92
N ALA A 83 -1.71 8.62 14.95
CA ALA A 83 -1.04 8.27 16.18
C ALA A 83 -0.13 9.41 16.66
N VAL A 84 -0.11 9.58 17.96
CA VAL A 84 0.79 10.53 18.61
C VAL A 84 1.86 9.75 19.37
N PRO A 85 3.10 9.68 18.84
CA PRO A 85 4.23 9.14 19.60
C PRO A 85 4.63 10.12 20.70
N THR A 86 4.82 9.59 21.91
CA THR A 86 5.33 10.34 23.08
C THR A 86 6.54 9.61 23.66
N GLY A 87 7.49 10.34 24.24
CA GLY A 87 8.69 9.74 24.86
C GLY A 87 9.92 10.63 24.88
N SER A 88 10.11 11.51 23.90
CA SER A 88 11.21 12.48 23.91
C SER A 88 10.67 13.91 24.07
N ALA A 89 11.39 14.71 24.84
CA ALA A 89 11.12 16.15 24.98
C ALA A 89 11.91 17.00 23.96
N ASP A 90 12.72 16.38 23.08
CA ASP A 90 13.49 17.11 22.07
C ASP A 90 12.55 17.68 20.99
N PRO A 91 12.55 18.99 20.75
CA PRO A 91 11.73 19.65 19.74
C PRO A 91 11.95 19.11 18.31
N PHE A 92 13.09 18.51 18.04
CA PHE A 92 13.37 17.88 16.73
C PHE A 92 12.26 16.92 16.31
N TRP A 93 11.75 16.10 17.23
CA TRP A 93 10.72 15.10 16.90
C TRP A 93 9.41 15.74 16.47
N SER A 94 8.94 16.73 17.25
CA SER A 94 7.67 17.42 16.94
C SER A 94 7.78 18.38 15.75
N ASP A 95 8.90 19.06 15.61
CA ASP A 95 9.04 20.17 14.66
C ASP A 95 9.62 19.78 13.31
N GLU A 96 10.48 18.76 13.26
CA GLU A 96 11.10 18.30 12.02
C GLU A 96 10.66 16.88 11.64
N PHE A 97 10.91 15.87 12.50
CA PHE A 97 10.74 14.47 12.11
C PHE A 97 9.28 14.12 11.77
N PHE A 98 8.34 14.45 12.67
CA PHE A 98 6.94 14.13 12.43
C PHE A 98 6.28 15.01 11.35
N LYS A 99 6.76 16.24 11.15
CA LYS A 99 6.21 17.14 10.13
C LYS A 99 6.78 16.92 8.74
N ASN A 100 8.10 16.70 8.62
CA ASN A 100 8.83 16.70 7.35
C ASN A 100 9.95 15.65 7.26
N GLY A 101 9.98 14.68 8.17
CA GLY A 101 11.06 13.70 8.26
C GLY A 101 10.91 12.48 7.35
N ALA A 102 10.02 12.52 6.35
CA ALA A 102 9.80 11.39 5.46
C ALA A 102 10.09 11.74 3.99
N LEU A 103 10.65 10.78 3.25
CA LEU A 103 10.80 10.81 1.79
C LEU A 103 9.97 9.68 1.19
N LEU A 104 9.13 10.02 0.24
CA LEU A 104 8.34 9.05 -0.53
C LEU A 104 9.10 8.72 -1.82
N GLU A 105 8.97 7.50 -2.33
CA GLU A 105 9.61 7.08 -3.57
C GLU A 105 9.11 7.94 -4.74
N GLY A 106 10.05 8.43 -5.56
CA GLY A 106 9.75 9.21 -6.77
C GLY A 106 9.70 10.71 -6.58
N ASP A 107 9.88 11.21 -5.37
CA ASP A 107 9.83 12.64 -5.07
C ASP A 107 11.25 13.13 -4.70
N ASP A 108 11.97 13.67 -5.66
CA ASP A 108 13.36 14.13 -5.45
C ASP A 108 13.47 15.30 -4.45
N ASP A 109 12.36 16.04 -4.20
CA ASP A 109 12.26 17.17 -3.25
C ASP A 109 11.09 17.06 -2.27
N GLY A 110 10.26 16.02 -2.35
CA GLY A 110 9.01 15.89 -1.61
C GLY A 110 9.21 15.34 -0.22
N ARG A 111 9.56 16.21 0.74
CA ARG A 111 9.46 15.86 2.14
C ARG A 111 7.99 15.75 2.54
N ALA A 112 7.63 14.61 3.10
CA ALA A 112 6.29 14.35 3.60
C ALA A 112 6.27 14.29 5.12
N SER A 113 5.08 14.44 5.69
CA SER A 113 4.88 14.18 7.11
C SER A 113 5.03 12.68 7.41
N PHE A 114 5.41 12.35 8.63
CA PHE A 114 5.49 10.97 9.09
C PHE A 114 4.13 10.25 8.99
N ASN A 115 3.02 10.96 9.21
CA ASN A 115 1.68 10.41 9.02
C ASN A 115 1.41 10.05 7.55
N THR A 116 1.78 10.92 6.60
CA THR A 116 1.68 10.63 5.16
C THR A 116 2.53 9.41 4.78
N PHE A 117 3.73 9.31 5.34
CA PHE A 117 4.58 8.14 5.17
C PHE A 117 3.90 6.86 5.67
N LEU A 118 3.28 6.88 6.86
CA LEU A 118 2.57 5.72 7.41
C LEU A 118 1.37 5.33 6.56
N MET A 119 0.60 6.32 6.07
CA MET A 119 -0.52 6.08 5.15
C MET A 119 -0.06 5.38 3.86
N ASN A 120 1.02 5.86 3.24
CA ASN A 120 1.56 5.25 2.04
C ASN A 120 2.17 3.87 2.32
N SER A 121 2.87 3.70 3.45
CA SER A 121 3.40 2.40 3.89
C SER A 121 2.30 1.37 4.06
N MET A 122 1.19 1.75 4.70
CA MET A 122 0.06 0.86 4.89
C MET A 122 -0.63 0.52 3.58
N PHE A 123 -0.82 1.50 2.68
CA PHE A 123 -1.39 1.26 1.35
C PHE A 123 -0.53 0.30 0.53
N MET A 124 0.80 0.45 0.56
CA MET A 124 1.73 -0.50 -0.06
C MET A 124 1.63 -1.89 0.56
N ALA A 125 1.52 -1.96 1.89
CA ALA A 125 1.38 -3.24 2.58
C ALA A 125 0.03 -3.92 2.26
N LEU A 126 -1.07 -3.18 2.16
CA LEU A 126 -2.37 -3.68 1.70
C LEU A 126 -2.29 -4.20 0.25
N THR A 127 -1.45 -3.57 -0.59
CA THR A 127 -1.26 -3.93 -2.01
C THR A 127 -0.34 -5.14 -2.17
N THR A 128 0.86 -5.13 -1.59
CA THR A 128 1.90 -6.15 -1.84
C THR A 128 2.22 -7.03 -0.64
N GLY A 129 1.53 -6.84 0.49
CA GLY A 129 1.74 -7.56 1.75
C GLY A 129 2.90 -7.04 2.58
N LYS A 130 3.75 -6.16 2.04
CA LYS A 130 4.89 -5.55 2.75
C LYS A 130 5.14 -4.13 2.24
N ALA A 131 5.56 -3.25 3.17
CA ALA A 131 6.22 -1.98 2.87
C ALA A 131 7.55 -1.93 3.63
N ILE A 132 8.52 -1.20 3.11
CA ILE A 132 9.88 -1.16 3.66
C ILE A 132 10.21 0.27 4.01
N ALA A 133 10.61 0.49 5.26
CA ALA A 133 11.15 1.74 5.75
C ALA A 133 12.67 1.63 5.85
N GLN A 134 13.37 2.59 5.30
CA GLN A 134 14.80 2.81 5.52
C GLN A 134 14.98 4.06 6.34
N ILE A 135 15.74 3.98 7.43
CA ILE A 135 16.17 5.15 8.18
C ILE A 135 17.54 5.54 7.68
N ASP A 136 17.70 6.82 7.37
CA ASP A 136 18.95 7.39 6.90
C ASP A 136 19.22 8.73 7.60
N THR A 137 20.43 9.22 7.51
CA THR A 137 20.84 10.54 8.02
C THR A 137 21.49 11.32 6.90
N LYS A 138 21.49 12.64 6.98
CA LYS A 138 22.22 13.46 6.02
C LYS A 138 23.71 13.13 6.08
N SER A 139 24.35 13.03 4.92
CA SER A 139 25.79 12.80 4.86
C SER A 139 26.55 13.97 5.51
N ALA A 140 27.44 13.67 6.45
CA ALA A 140 28.31 14.65 7.09
C ALA A 140 29.34 15.18 6.07
N ILE A 141 29.05 16.33 5.46
CA ILE A 141 29.96 16.99 4.55
C ILE A 141 30.68 18.10 5.32
N GLY A 142 31.91 17.82 5.77
CA GLY A 142 32.80 18.83 6.34
C GLY A 142 32.71 19.09 7.85
N ALA A 143 31.87 18.35 8.57
CA ALA A 143 31.80 18.49 10.03
C ALA A 143 32.99 17.84 10.72
N VAL A 144 33.68 18.59 11.60
CA VAL A 144 34.88 18.15 12.31
C VAL A 144 34.57 17.57 13.69
N SER A 145 33.35 17.81 14.22
CA SER A 145 32.95 17.32 15.55
C SER A 145 31.46 16.95 15.61
N LEU A 146 31.14 16.07 16.56
CA LEU A 146 29.74 15.67 16.88
C LEU A 146 28.84 16.88 17.25
N ALA A 147 29.42 17.89 17.90
CA ALA A 147 28.70 19.13 18.24
C ALA A 147 28.30 19.92 16.99
N GLN A 148 29.22 20.04 16.02
CA GLN A 148 28.94 20.68 14.74
C GLN A 148 27.95 19.89 13.90
N GLN A 149 28.00 18.56 13.95
CA GLN A 149 27.02 17.70 13.25
C GLN A 149 25.60 17.85 13.82
N LYS A 150 25.49 18.02 15.16
CA LYS A 150 24.20 18.33 15.79
C LYS A 150 23.67 19.71 15.38
N GLU A 151 24.56 20.72 15.40
CA GLU A 151 24.19 22.10 15.08
C GLU A 151 23.82 22.31 13.61
N SER A 152 24.44 21.55 12.67
CA SER A 152 24.12 21.54 11.25
C SER A 152 22.91 20.68 10.88
N GLY A 153 22.36 19.92 11.83
CA GLY A 153 21.27 18.96 11.58
C GLY A 153 21.66 17.75 10.72
N GLU A 154 22.96 17.45 10.59
CA GLU A 154 23.46 16.30 9.84
C GLU A 154 23.11 14.96 10.49
N LEU A 155 22.92 14.97 11.82
CA LEU A 155 22.47 13.78 12.58
C LEU A 155 20.96 13.61 12.58
N ASN A 156 20.20 14.54 11.98
CA ASN A 156 18.76 14.44 11.93
C ASN A 156 18.35 13.28 11.02
N PRO A 157 17.78 12.21 11.60
CA PRO A 157 17.30 11.08 10.81
C PRO A 157 16.08 11.46 9.99
N TYR A 158 15.93 10.76 8.88
CA TYR A 158 14.72 10.78 8.07
C TYR A 158 14.39 9.35 7.63
N VAL A 159 13.13 9.13 7.23
CA VAL A 159 12.67 7.81 6.82
C VAL A 159 12.33 7.81 5.32
N ILE A 160 12.77 6.77 4.62
CA ILE A 160 12.52 6.57 3.19
C ILE A 160 11.58 5.38 3.03
N LEU A 161 10.54 5.55 2.19
CA LEU A 161 9.63 4.47 1.85
C LEU A 161 10.12 3.75 0.60
N HIS A 162 10.18 2.42 0.65
CA HIS A 162 10.49 1.58 -0.48
C HIS A 162 9.39 0.54 -0.73
N PRO A 163 9.07 0.22 -1.99
CA PRO A 163 8.16 -0.87 -2.32
C PRO A 163 8.79 -2.23 -2.00
N ARG A 164 7.96 -3.24 -1.87
CA ARG A 164 8.41 -4.62 -1.63
C ARG A 164 9.41 -5.11 -2.68
N THR A 165 9.24 -4.70 -3.93
CA THR A 165 10.12 -5.07 -5.05
C THR A 165 11.53 -4.53 -4.92
N ALA A 166 11.73 -3.46 -4.14
CA ALA A 166 13.06 -2.92 -3.85
C ALA A 166 13.89 -3.84 -2.94
N LEU A 167 13.25 -4.71 -2.13
CA LEU A 167 13.95 -5.68 -1.30
C LEU A 167 14.45 -6.85 -2.15
N TRP A 168 15.71 -6.77 -2.58
CA TRP A 168 16.30 -7.65 -3.58
C TRP A 168 16.82 -8.96 -3.02
N ASP A 169 17.53 -8.90 -1.89
CA ASP A 169 18.06 -10.07 -1.18
C ASP A 169 18.10 -9.79 0.33
N TRP A 170 17.84 -10.80 1.17
CA TRP A 170 17.84 -10.63 2.62
C TRP A 170 18.07 -11.93 3.36
N LYS A 171 18.49 -11.81 4.60
CA LYS A 171 18.57 -12.90 5.56
C LYS A 171 18.13 -12.43 6.92
N ASN A 172 17.17 -13.14 7.51
CA ASN A 172 16.71 -12.87 8.87
C ASN A 172 17.64 -13.53 9.90
N GLY A 173 17.90 -12.81 10.99
CA GLY A 173 18.55 -13.27 12.19
C GLY A 173 17.56 -13.32 13.37
N ARG A 174 18.07 -13.52 14.59
CA ARG A 174 17.22 -13.53 15.80
C ARG A 174 16.62 -12.16 16.14
N GLU A 175 17.30 -11.08 15.77
CA GLU A 175 16.96 -9.69 16.08
C GLU A 175 16.58 -8.90 14.81
N GLY A 176 15.81 -9.49 13.89
CA GLY A 176 15.47 -8.89 12.61
C GLY A 176 16.47 -9.24 11.50
N PHE A 177 16.76 -8.34 10.58
CA PHE A 177 17.68 -8.61 9.49
C PHE A 177 19.11 -8.77 9.96
N SER A 178 19.78 -9.84 9.52
CA SER A 178 21.24 -9.97 9.58
C SER A 178 21.93 -9.39 8.34
N PHE A 179 21.19 -9.37 7.23
CA PHE A 179 21.62 -8.84 5.95
C PHE A 179 20.40 -8.42 5.14
N CYS A 180 20.51 -7.29 4.44
CA CYS A 180 19.47 -6.77 3.56
C CYS A 180 20.13 -6.04 2.38
N LYS A 181 19.66 -6.29 1.17
CA LYS A 181 20.08 -5.62 -0.05
C LYS A 181 18.86 -4.96 -0.69
N LEU A 182 18.88 -3.64 -0.76
CA LEU A 182 17.90 -2.84 -1.48
C LEU A 182 18.40 -2.53 -2.87
N HIS A 183 17.49 -2.55 -3.83
CA HIS A 183 17.73 -2.18 -5.21
C HIS A 183 16.78 -1.06 -5.61
N GLN A 184 17.33 0.00 -6.20
CA GLN A 184 16.59 1.10 -6.78
C GLN A 184 16.99 1.29 -8.23
N PHE A 185 16.02 1.61 -9.06
CA PHE A 185 16.24 1.94 -10.45
C PHE A 185 15.82 3.38 -10.69
N GLN A 186 16.70 4.16 -11.36
CA GLN A 186 16.43 5.56 -11.71
C GLN A 186 16.95 5.85 -13.10
N LEU A 187 16.28 6.74 -13.81
CA LEU A 187 16.79 7.37 -15.03
C LEU A 187 17.45 8.67 -14.59
N VAL A 188 18.79 8.71 -14.63
CA VAL A 188 19.56 9.89 -14.20
C VAL A 188 19.94 10.72 -15.41
N GLN A 189 19.52 11.97 -15.42
CA GLN A 189 19.89 12.96 -16.40
C GLN A 189 20.97 13.87 -15.82
N GLN A 190 22.16 13.89 -16.44
CA GLN A 190 23.29 14.66 -15.94
C GLN A 190 23.14 16.16 -16.19
N THR A 191 22.57 16.52 -17.35
CA THR A 191 22.29 17.90 -17.76
C THR A 191 20.91 17.94 -18.41
N TRP A 192 20.27 19.11 -18.43
CA TRP A 192 18.91 19.28 -18.95
C TRP A 192 18.73 18.79 -20.41
N ASP A 193 19.81 18.75 -21.18
CA ASP A 193 19.87 18.34 -22.60
C ASP A 193 20.49 16.95 -22.82
N SER A 194 20.94 16.27 -21.76
CA SER A 194 21.51 14.92 -21.87
C SER A 194 20.41 13.84 -21.90
N VAL A 195 20.71 12.76 -22.62
CA VAL A 195 19.82 11.59 -22.62
C VAL A 195 19.85 10.94 -21.23
N PRO A 196 18.68 10.63 -20.63
CA PRO A 196 18.63 9.94 -19.35
C PRO A 196 19.34 8.57 -19.41
N ILE A 197 20.23 8.34 -18.46
CA ILE A 197 21.02 7.08 -18.36
C ILE A 197 20.40 6.20 -17.28
N PRO A 198 20.10 4.93 -17.58
CA PRO A 198 19.62 4.00 -16.58
C PRO A 198 20.70 3.74 -15.53
N GLN A 199 20.33 3.92 -14.27
CA GLN A 199 21.18 3.71 -13.10
C GLN A 199 20.50 2.75 -12.14
N HIS A 200 21.23 1.70 -11.73
CA HIS A 200 20.82 0.80 -10.68
C HIS A 200 21.66 1.04 -9.44
N THR A 201 21.01 1.33 -8.33
CA THR A 201 21.66 1.55 -7.04
C THR A 201 21.38 0.36 -6.14
N PHE A 202 22.43 -0.24 -5.59
CA PHE A 202 22.36 -1.30 -4.61
C PHE A 202 22.85 -0.76 -3.27
N THR A 203 22.00 -0.73 -2.28
CA THR A 203 22.37 -0.43 -0.89
C THR A 203 22.29 -1.68 -0.07
N ILE A 204 23.41 -2.07 0.54
CA ILE A 204 23.57 -3.30 1.28
C ILE A 204 23.80 -2.97 2.73
N PHE A 205 22.98 -3.53 3.62
CA PHE A 205 23.11 -3.42 5.06
C PHE A 205 23.40 -4.80 5.64
N TYR A 206 24.35 -4.91 6.55
CA TYR A 206 24.71 -6.18 7.18
C TYR A 206 25.28 -6.00 8.57
N ARG A 207 25.09 -7.04 9.42
CA ARG A 207 25.67 -7.12 10.75
C ARG A 207 26.99 -7.86 10.71
N ARG A 208 28.03 -7.30 11.32
CA ARG A 208 29.33 -7.91 11.54
C ARG A 208 29.83 -7.52 12.94
N ASP A 209 30.20 -8.50 13.76
CA ASP A 209 30.75 -8.31 15.11
C ASP A 209 29.89 -7.44 16.02
N GLY A 210 28.57 -7.56 15.91
CA GLY A 210 27.62 -6.77 16.69
C GLY A 210 27.33 -5.36 16.15
N ALA A 211 28.11 -4.89 15.19
CA ALA A 211 27.90 -3.60 14.52
C ALA A 211 27.12 -3.77 13.20
N VAL A 212 26.51 -2.67 12.75
CA VAL A 212 25.80 -2.61 11.46
C VAL A 212 26.60 -1.76 10.49
N PHE A 213 26.78 -2.27 9.29
CA PHE A 213 27.53 -1.63 8.22
C PHE A 213 26.66 -1.42 7.00
N THR A 214 26.98 -0.38 6.21
CA THR A 214 26.37 -0.12 4.92
C THR A 214 27.41 -0.06 3.81
N SER A 215 27.01 -0.54 2.63
CA SER A 215 27.77 -0.38 1.40
C SER A 215 26.83 0.00 0.26
N LYS A 216 27.19 0.98 -0.54
CA LYS A 216 26.39 1.49 -1.66
C LYS A 216 27.15 1.41 -2.97
N TYR A 217 26.56 0.74 -3.93
CA TYR A 217 27.13 0.52 -5.27
C TYR A 217 26.17 1.03 -6.33
N ILE A 218 26.72 1.68 -7.35
CA ILE A 218 25.97 2.16 -8.49
C ILE A 218 26.44 1.41 -9.74
N LEU A 219 25.47 0.86 -10.48
CA LEU A 219 25.71 0.25 -11.77
C LEU A 219 25.15 1.18 -12.85
N ARG A 220 26.02 1.56 -13.78
CA ARG A 220 25.66 2.37 -14.95
C ARG A 220 26.02 1.62 -16.22
N LYS A 221 25.16 1.72 -17.22
CA LYS A 221 25.47 1.27 -18.57
C LYS A 221 26.04 2.44 -19.35
N THR A 222 27.17 2.24 -20.03
CA THR A 222 27.72 3.22 -20.97
C THR A 222 26.89 3.15 -22.26
N PRO A 223 26.20 4.23 -22.67
CA PRO A 223 25.43 4.22 -23.91
C PRO A 223 26.37 4.07 -25.12
N ARG A 224 26.15 3.05 -25.97
CA ARG A 224 26.93 2.92 -27.22
C ARG A 224 26.43 3.80 -28.37
N ASP A 225 25.12 4.10 -28.43
CA ASP A 225 24.49 4.72 -29.58
C ASP A 225 23.38 5.73 -29.26
N ASN A 226 23.43 6.49 -28.19
CA ASN A 226 22.39 7.46 -27.79
C ASN A 226 20.94 6.93 -27.86
N LYS A 227 20.75 5.60 -27.85
CA LYS A 227 19.42 4.99 -27.84
C LYS A 227 18.97 4.72 -26.40
N PRO A 228 17.73 5.10 -26.05
CA PRO A 228 17.18 4.77 -24.72
C PRO A 228 17.14 3.26 -24.55
N VAL A 229 17.70 2.77 -23.45
CA VAL A 229 17.68 1.34 -23.09
C VAL A 229 16.44 1.10 -22.25
N PRO A 230 15.60 0.10 -22.59
CA PRO A 230 14.46 -0.25 -21.74
C PRO A 230 14.90 -0.59 -20.32
N PRO A 231 14.26 -0.05 -19.29
CA PRO A 231 14.68 -0.21 -17.89
C PRO A 231 14.82 -1.65 -17.42
N GLN A 232 13.88 -2.51 -17.80
CA GLN A 232 13.78 -3.88 -17.31
C GLN A 232 14.77 -4.87 -17.94
N SER A 233 15.29 -4.58 -19.14
CA SER A 233 16.21 -5.49 -19.84
C SER A 233 17.66 -5.36 -19.39
N PHE A 234 17.99 -4.35 -18.60
CA PHE A 234 19.36 -3.96 -18.30
C PHE A 234 20.10 -4.96 -17.38
N ILE A 235 19.46 -5.48 -16.35
CA ILE A 235 20.13 -6.37 -15.39
C ILE A 235 20.20 -7.81 -15.90
N ASP A 236 19.17 -8.27 -16.62
CA ASP A 236 19.03 -9.67 -17.02
C ASP A 236 19.68 -10.00 -18.38
N THR A 237 19.89 -8.98 -19.24
CA THR A 237 20.26 -9.19 -20.64
C THR A 237 21.58 -8.58 -21.08
N VAL A 238 22.30 -7.85 -20.21
CA VAL A 238 23.51 -7.11 -20.62
C VAL A 238 24.78 -7.90 -20.38
N ASP A 239 25.62 -7.94 -21.40
CA ASP A 239 26.99 -8.45 -21.34
C ASP A 239 27.79 -7.68 -20.26
N ASP A 240 28.46 -8.40 -19.37
CA ASP A 240 29.21 -7.86 -18.21
C ASP A 240 30.23 -6.76 -18.59
N LYS A 241 30.64 -6.74 -19.86
CA LYS A 241 31.63 -5.78 -20.40
C LYS A 241 31.13 -4.35 -20.56
N GLU A 242 29.82 -4.13 -20.51
CA GLU A 242 29.21 -2.81 -20.73
C GLU A 242 28.79 -2.12 -19.43
N ILE A 243 28.92 -2.80 -18.29
CA ILE A 243 28.50 -2.30 -17.00
C ILE A 243 29.69 -1.77 -16.20
N THR A 244 29.58 -0.52 -15.75
CA THR A 244 30.55 0.05 -14.81
C THR A 244 29.96 -0.02 -13.39
N ILE A 245 30.74 -0.58 -12.45
CA ILE A 245 30.41 -0.61 -11.03
C ILE A 245 31.18 0.53 -10.35
N GLU A 246 30.44 1.46 -9.77
CA GLU A 246 30.98 2.55 -8.96
C GLU A 246 30.69 2.27 -7.48
N THR A 247 31.72 2.29 -6.64
CA THR A 247 31.57 2.18 -5.18
C THR A 247 31.39 3.57 -4.61
N VAL A 248 30.22 3.84 -4.02
CA VAL A 248 29.92 5.12 -3.38
C VAL A 248 30.26 5.09 -1.90
N ILE A 249 29.92 3.99 -1.23
CA ILE A 249 30.18 3.74 0.19
C ILE A 249 30.65 2.29 0.30
N GLU A 250 31.68 2.03 1.08
CA GLU A 250 32.17 0.68 1.36
C GLU A 250 32.39 0.51 2.86
N ASP A 251 31.72 -0.47 3.46
CA ASP A 251 31.86 -0.89 4.85
C ASP A 251 31.80 0.26 5.88
N ALA A 252 30.91 1.23 5.66
CA ALA A 252 30.72 2.32 6.60
C ALA A 252 29.85 1.86 7.79
N PRO A 253 30.30 2.03 9.05
CA PRO A 253 29.46 1.74 10.19
C PRO A 253 28.34 2.77 10.30
N ILE A 254 27.14 2.32 10.71
CA ILE A 254 25.97 3.17 10.84
C ILE A 254 25.35 3.08 12.24
N PHE A 255 24.75 4.20 12.66
CA PHE A 255 23.89 4.36 13.84
C PHE A 255 24.42 3.68 15.11
N ASN A 256 25.33 4.36 15.81
CA ASN A 256 25.87 3.89 17.07
C ASN A 256 25.68 4.93 18.17
N VAL A 257 24.93 4.59 19.21
CA VAL A 257 24.86 5.37 20.45
C VAL A 257 25.24 4.49 21.61
N ARG A 258 26.32 4.83 22.29
CA ARG A 258 26.81 4.12 23.48
C ARG A 258 27.00 2.61 23.25
N GLY A 259 27.44 2.20 22.04
CA GLY A 259 27.62 0.80 21.69
C GLY A 259 26.34 0.04 21.30
N LYS A 260 25.19 0.71 21.25
CA LYS A 260 23.96 0.12 20.69
C LYS A 260 23.88 0.41 19.20
N PHE A 261 23.65 -0.64 18.45
CA PHE A 261 23.46 -0.61 17.00
C PHE A 261 22.07 -1.14 16.66
N GLU A 262 21.32 -0.39 15.88
CA GLU A 262 20.04 -0.85 15.34
C GLU A 262 20.10 -0.98 13.82
N PHE A 263 19.30 -1.90 13.28
CA PHE A 263 19.26 -2.10 11.84
C PHE A 263 18.36 -1.06 11.19
N PRO A 264 18.82 -0.35 10.12
CA PRO A 264 18.09 0.80 9.59
C PRO A 264 16.90 0.42 8.69
N ILE A 265 16.71 -0.88 8.41
CA ILE A 265 15.62 -1.36 7.56
C ILE A 265 14.58 -2.04 8.40
N ILE A 266 13.37 -1.54 8.31
CA ILE A 266 12.19 -2.05 9.00
C ILE A 266 11.12 -2.43 7.96
N THR A 267 10.35 -3.48 8.22
CA THR A 267 9.28 -3.90 7.32
C THR A 267 7.95 -3.90 8.03
N LEU A 268 6.98 -3.18 7.45
CA LEU A 268 5.57 -3.41 7.75
C LEU A 268 5.15 -4.65 6.98
N THR A 269 4.91 -5.76 7.68
CA THR A 269 4.51 -7.02 7.07
C THR A 269 3.12 -7.40 7.53
N LEU A 270 2.18 -7.52 6.60
CA LEU A 270 0.84 -7.99 6.92
C LEU A 270 0.77 -9.51 6.88
N PRO A 271 0.09 -10.16 7.85
CA PRO A 271 -0.28 -11.56 7.76
C PRO A 271 -1.07 -11.83 6.48
N LYS A 272 -1.01 -13.06 5.96
CA LYS A 272 -1.74 -13.44 4.73
C LYS A 272 -3.25 -13.18 4.82
N SER A 273 -3.84 -13.34 6.00
CA SER A 273 -5.26 -13.06 6.26
C SER A 273 -5.62 -11.57 6.20
N LEU A 274 -4.66 -10.68 6.38
CA LEU A 274 -4.82 -9.22 6.33
C LEU A 274 -4.33 -8.60 5.01
N TRP A 275 -3.74 -9.39 4.11
CA TRP A 275 -3.26 -8.92 2.82
C TRP A 275 -4.42 -8.82 1.82
N MET A 276 -5.13 -7.72 1.87
CA MET A 276 -6.41 -7.50 1.19
C MET A 276 -6.34 -7.61 -0.33
N ALA A 277 -5.35 -6.97 -0.98
CA ALA A 277 -5.25 -7.00 -2.44
C ALA A 277 -5.05 -8.42 -2.98
N ALA A 278 -4.26 -9.26 -2.30
CA ALA A 278 -4.07 -10.65 -2.73
C ALA A 278 -5.34 -11.48 -2.63
N GLN A 279 -6.17 -11.24 -1.63
CA GLN A 279 -7.44 -11.96 -1.44
C GLN A 279 -8.50 -11.54 -2.48
N LEU A 280 -8.49 -10.27 -2.89
CA LEU A 280 -9.42 -9.72 -3.88
C LEU A 280 -8.94 -9.90 -5.34
N PHE A 281 -7.69 -10.30 -5.53
CA PHE A 281 -7.05 -10.33 -6.85
C PHE A 281 -7.78 -11.21 -7.87
N ASP A 282 -8.14 -12.42 -7.49
CA ASP A 282 -8.79 -13.37 -8.42
C ASP A 282 -10.18 -12.90 -8.83
N CYS A 283 -10.94 -12.27 -7.92
CA CYS A 283 -12.22 -11.65 -8.25
C CYS A 283 -12.03 -10.47 -9.21
N GLN A 284 -11.06 -9.60 -8.99
CA GLN A 284 -10.76 -8.48 -9.89
C GLN A 284 -10.30 -8.97 -11.27
N LYS A 285 -9.46 -10.00 -11.32
CA LYS A 285 -9.02 -10.64 -12.56
C LYS A 285 -10.21 -11.22 -13.33
N SER A 286 -11.11 -11.93 -12.65
CA SER A 286 -12.33 -12.48 -13.25
C SER A 286 -13.25 -11.37 -13.76
N TYR A 287 -13.43 -10.30 -12.98
CA TYR A 287 -14.21 -9.13 -13.41
C TYR A 287 -13.63 -8.48 -14.66
N PHE A 288 -12.32 -8.29 -14.73
CA PHE A 288 -11.63 -7.74 -15.89
C PHE A 288 -11.79 -8.65 -17.11
N ASN A 289 -11.62 -9.98 -16.94
CA ASN A 289 -11.75 -10.95 -18.02
C ASN A 289 -13.17 -10.95 -18.64
N GLN A 290 -14.20 -10.87 -17.79
CA GLN A 290 -15.58 -10.80 -18.26
C GLN A 290 -15.88 -9.46 -18.94
N THR A 291 -15.33 -8.35 -18.40
CA THR A 291 -15.48 -7.03 -19.02
C THR A 291 -14.83 -7.02 -20.41
N ALA A 292 -13.58 -7.47 -20.52
CA ALA A 292 -12.87 -7.54 -21.80
C ALA A 292 -13.54 -8.48 -22.81
N ALA A 293 -14.11 -9.59 -22.34
CA ALA A 293 -14.86 -10.51 -23.21
C ALA A 293 -16.16 -9.88 -23.72
N LEU A 294 -16.88 -9.16 -22.85
CA LEU A 294 -18.12 -8.48 -23.20
C LEU A 294 -17.86 -7.33 -24.18
N GLU A 295 -16.85 -6.48 -23.91
CA GLU A 295 -16.46 -5.37 -24.80
C GLU A 295 -16.07 -5.88 -26.18
N TYR A 296 -15.28 -6.94 -26.25
CA TYR A 296 -14.93 -7.58 -27.52
C TYR A 296 -16.15 -8.20 -28.24
N ALA A 297 -17.05 -8.83 -27.47
CA ALA A 297 -18.28 -9.39 -28.04
C ALA A 297 -19.21 -8.30 -28.60
N LEU A 298 -19.38 -7.19 -27.87
CA LEU A 298 -20.15 -6.05 -28.32
C LEU A 298 -19.50 -5.37 -29.54
N TYR A 299 -18.20 -5.19 -29.54
CA TYR A 299 -17.44 -4.65 -30.67
C TYR A 299 -17.67 -5.51 -31.94
N THR A 300 -17.51 -6.82 -31.81
CA THR A 300 -17.68 -7.73 -32.94
C THR A 300 -19.15 -7.92 -33.36
N SER A 301 -20.13 -7.73 -32.46
CA SER A 301 -21.55 -7.82 -32.79
C SER A 301 -22.11 -6.57 -33.46
N ASN A 302 -21.52 -5.41 -33.19
CA ASN A 302 -21.89 -4.17 -33.88
C ASN A 302 -21.52 -4.18 -35.36
N TYR A 303 -20.58 -5.07 -35.75
CA TYR A 303 -20.25 -5.34 -37.15
C TYR A 303 -20.83 -6.71 -37.48
N SER A 304 -21.96 -6.75 -38.21
CA SER A 304 -22.56 -8.01 -38.68
C SER A 304 -21.50 -8.80 -39.46
N MET A 305 -21.32 -10.07 -39.11
CA MET A 305 -20.40 -10.95 -39.85
C MET A 305 -21.13 -11.45 -41.11
N PRO A 306 -20.76 -10.99 -42.29
CA PRO A 306 -21.37 -11.48 -43.51
C PRO A 306 -20.90 -12.92 -43.75
N ILE A 307 -21.84 -13.80 -44.02
CA ILE A 307 -21.59 -15.16 -44.50
C ILE A 307 -21.97 -15.22 -45.96
N VAL A 308 -20.99 -15.51 -46.80
CA VAL A 308 -21.23 -15.69 -48.24
C VAL A 308 -21.48 -17.16 -48.49
N MET A 309 -22.60 -17.48 -49.12
CA MET A 309 -22.95 -18.83 -49.56
C MET A 309 -22.93 -18.91 -51.07
N GLY A 310 -22.54 -20.07 -51.64
CA GLY A 310 -22.47 -20.31 -53.07
C GLY A 310 -21.13 -19.92 -53.72
N VAL A 311 -20.04 -19.99 -52.93
CA VAL A 311 -18.67 -19.78 -53.43
C VAL A 311 -18.04 -21.15 -53.68
N ASP A 312 -17.75 -21.44 -54.95
CA ASP A 312 -17.18 -22.75 -55.37
C ASP A 312 -15.62 -22.73 -55.33
N ASP A 313 -14.99 -21.59 -55.46
CA ASP A 313 -13.53 -21.38 -55.43
C ASP A 313 -13.13 -20.16 -54.57
N GLU A 314 -11.91 -20.19 -53.97
CA GLU A 314 -11.38 -19.08 -53.16
C GLU A 314 -11.28 -17.75 -53.93
N ASP A 315 -11.09 -17.81 -55.28
CA ASP A 315 -11.04 -16.62 -56.15
C ASP A 315 -12.40 -15.95 -56.36
N ASP A 316 -13.48 -16.61 -56.00
CA ASP A 316 -14.87 -16.13 -56.16
C ASP A 316 -15.41 -15.47 -54.87
N ASP A 317 -14.62 -15.37 -53.80
CA ASP A 317 -15.05 -14.74 -52.56
C ASP A 317 -15.22 -13.21 -52.78
N PRO A 318 -16.46 -12.69 -52.71
CA PRO A 318 -16.74 -11.28 -52.94
C PRO A 318 -16.19 -10.39 -51.78
N LEU A 319 -15.77 -10.98 -50.66
CA LEU A 319 -15.25 -10.31 -49.49
C LEU A 319 -13.70 -10.21 -49.49
N GLN A 320 -13.03 -10.94 -50.41
CA GLN A 320 -11.59 -10.95 -50.49
C GLN A 320 -11.04 -9.53 -50.79
N ASN A 321 -10.19 -9.02 -49.92
CA ASN A 321 -9.56 -7.70 -50.03
C ASN A 321 -10.49 -6.48 -50.03
N ARG A 322 -11.77 -6.60 -49.62
CA ARG A 322 -12.69 -5.46 -49.52
C ARG A 322 -12.87 -4.99 -48.10
N LYS A 323 -13.03 -3.67 -47.95
CA LYS A 323 -13.40 -3.06 -46.68
C LYS A 323 -14.88 -3.35 -46.42
N ILE A 324 -15.16 -3.91 -45.21
CA ILE A 324 -16.52 -4.16 -44.75
C ILE A 324 -16.88 -3.10 -43.73
N GLY A 325 -18.01 -2.44 -43.84
CA GLY A 325 -18.47 -1.43 -42.89
C GLY A 325 -19.67 -0.67 -43.41
N ASP A 326 -20.24 0.20 -42.58
CA ASP A 326 -21.40 1.01 -42.94
C ASP A 326 -21.08 1.89 -44.14
N GLY A 327 -21.92 1.80 -45.18
CA GLY A 327 -21.77 2.54 -46.44
C GLY A 327 -21.09 1.78 -47.59
N TYR A 328 -20.69 0.53 -47.39
CA TYR A 328 -20.24 -0.35 -48.47
C TYR A 328 -21.33 -1.31 -48.88
N TYR A 329 -21.64 -1.39 -50.18
CA TYR A 329 -22.49 -2.43 -50.72
C TYR A 329 -21.67 -3.41 -51.55
N LEU A 330 -22.08 -4.65 -51.50
CA LEU A 330 -21.42 -5.75 -52.21
C LEU A 330 -22.27 -6.15 -53.44
N THR A 331 -21.61 -6.28 -54.57
CA THR A 331 -22.21 -6.84 -55.76
C THR A 331 -21.94 -8.35 -55.78
N LEU A 332 -22.98 -9.13 -55.78
CA LEU A 332 -22.91 -10.60 -55.76
C LEU A 332 -23.08 -11.15 -57.19
N LYS A 333 -22.40 -12.27 -57.47
CA LYS A 333 -22.65 -13.06 -58.69
C LYS A 333 -23.97 -13.83 -58.58
N THR A 334 -24.52 -14.21 -59.71
CA THR A 334 -25.74 -15.02 -59.76
C THR A 334 -25.50 -16.34 -59.00
N GLY A 335 -26.36 -16.64 -58.04
CA GLY A 335 -26.26 -17.84 -57.21
C GLY A 335 -25.57 -17.62 -55.85
N GLN A 336 -24.93 -16.47 -55.62
CA GLN A 336 -24.37 -16.12 -54.34
C GLN A 336 -25.41 -15.40 -53.47
N SER A 337 -25.38 -15.66 -52.17
CA SER A 337 -26.19 -14.94 -51.18
C SER A 337 -25.33 -14.54 -50.00
N ILE A 338 -25.68 -13.44 -49.37
CA ILE A 338 -25.06 -12.98 -48.11
C ILE A 338 -26.12 -13.04 -47.01
N THR A 339 -25.74 -13.66 -45.92
CA THR A 339 -26.54 -13.68 -44.70
C THR A 339 -25.65 -13.08 -43.58
N SER A 340 -26.22 -12.23 -42.75
CA SER A 340 -25.53 -11.77 -41.56
C SER A 340 -25.72 -12.76 -40.41
N PHE A 341 -24.64 -13.09 -39.73
CA PHE A 341 -24.70 -13.85 -38.49
C PHE A 341 -24.79 -12.85 -37.32
N GLU A 342 -25.94 -12.83 -36.67
CA GLU A 342 -26.13 -12.07 -35.44
C GLU A 342 -25.96 -13.00 -34.23
N ARG A 343 -25.15 -12.58 -33.27
CA ARG A 343 -25.00 -13.30 -32.00
C ARG A 343 -26.27 -13.16 -31.18
N SER A 344 -26.71 -14.23 -30.52
CA SER A 344 -27.84 -14.21 -29.60
C SER A 344 -27.61 -13.22 -28.47
N GLY A 345 -28.55 -12.30 -28.26
CA GLY A 345 -28.51 -11.32 -27.14
C GLY A 345 -28.54 -11.97 -25.76
N GLU A 346 -29.03 -13.22 -25.65
CA GLU A 346 -29.06 -13.95 -24.36
C GLU A 346 -27.68 -14.20 -23.79
N ASN A 347 -26.69 -14.52 -24.63
CA ASN A 347 -25.29 -14.71 -24.17
C ASN A 347 -24.68 -13.42 -23.62
N ILE A 348 -25.02 -12.28 -24.22
CA ILE A 348 -24.59 -10.96 -23.78
C ILE A 348 -25.23 -10.63 -22.42
N GLN A 349 -26.54 -10.88 -22.28
CA GLN A 349 -27.25 -10.65 -21.02
C GLN A 349 -26.72 -11.54 -19.89
N THR A 350 -26.44 -12.80 -20.18
CA THR A 350 -25.82 -13.74 -19.23
C THR A 350 -24.44 -13.23 -18.77
N ALA A 351 -23.61 -12.74 -19.69
CA ALA A 351 -22.30 -12.16 -19.35
C ALA A 351 -22.43 -10.89 -18.48
N ILE A 352 -23.42 -10.04 -18.73
CA ILE A 352 -23.71 -8.85 -17.91
C ILE A 352 -24.12 -9.27 -16.49
N ASN A 353 -25.00 -10.24 -16.35
CA ASN A 353 -25.47 -10.74 -15.05
C ASN A 353 -24.31 -11.38 -14.28
N TYR A 354 -23.51 -12.23 -14.92
CA TYR A 354 -22.35 -12.86 -14.30
C TYR A 354 -21.31 -11.82 -13.83
N ARG A 355 -21.06 -10.77 -14.63
CA ARG A 355 -20.18 -9.66 -14.20
C ARG A 355 -20.73 -8.93 -12.96
N ALA A 356 -22.06 -8.79 -12.85
CA ALA A 356 -22.69 -8.19 -11.68
C ALA A 356 -22.55 -9.09 -10.42
N GLU A 357 -22.57 -10.42 -10.60
CA GLU A 357 -22.31 -11.39 -9.53
C GLU A 357 -20.85 -11.28 -9.05
N ILE A 358 -19.86 -11.32 -9.95
CA ILE A 358 -18.45 -11.14 -9.57
C ILE A 358 -18.23 -9.84 -8.78
N LYS A 359 -18.93 -8.76 -9.14
CA LYS A 359 -18.88 -7.52 -8.37
C LYS A 359 -19.40 -7.71 -6.95
N ARG A 360 -20.44 -8.51 -6.71
CA ARG A 360 -20.93 -8.85 -5.37
C ARG A 360 -19.92 -9.71 -4.62
N ASP A 361 -19.32 -10.71 -5.30
CA ASP A 361 -18.29 -11.57 -4.70
C ASP A 361 -17.12 -10.76 -4.13
N ILE A 362 -16.72 -9.65 -4.77
CA ILE A 362 -15.67 -8.76 -4.24
C ILE A 362 -16.08 -8.20 -2.86
N TYR A 363 -17.34 -7.80 -2.69
CA TYR A 363 -17.83 -7.30 -1.39
C TYR A 363 -18.02 -8.42 -0.37
N ASP A 364 -18.45 -9.61 -0.81
CA ASP A 364 -18.60 -10.77 0.07
C ASP A 364 -17.25 -11.28 0.58
N VAL A 365 -16.21 -11.31 -0.26
CA VAL A 365 -14.84 -11.61 0.16
C VAL A 365 -14.35 -10.57 1.19
N LEU A 366 -14.66 -9.29 0.98
CA LEU A 366 -14.31 -8.24 1.92
C LEU A 366 -14.96 -8.46 3.30
N GLN A 367 -16.26 -8.80 3.33
CA GLN A 367 -16.92 -9.15 4.58
C GLN A 367 -16.28 -10.37 5.25
N GLN A 368 -15.93 -11.40 4.47
CA GLN A 368 -15.25 -12.59 5.00
C GLN A 368 -13.88 -12.26 5.59
N ILE A 369 -13.11 -11.34 4.97
CA ILE A 369 -11.84 -10.86 5.52
C ILE A 369 -12.08 -10.21 6.88
N ALA A 370 -13.07 -9.31 6.98
CA ALA A 370 -13.43 -8.65 8.23
C ALA A 370 -13.88 -9.65 9.31
N MET A 371 -14.72 -10.64 8.94
CA MET A 371 -15.17 -11.69 9.84
C MET A 371 -14.03 -12.61 10.31
N SER A 372 -13.10 -12.99 9.43
CA SER A 372 -11.95 -13.83 9.78
C SER A 372 -10.98 -13.13 10.72
N ALA A 373 -10.96 -11.81 10.69
CA ALA A 373 -10.21 -11.00 11.65
C ALA A 373 -10.79 -11.05 13.06
N SER A 374 -12.04 -11.41 13.25
CA SER A 374 -12.76 -11.41 14.55
C SER A 374 -12.66 -12.69 15.37
N ASP A 375 -11.62 -13.51 15.24
CA ASP A 375 -11.37 -14.73 16.05
C ASP A 375 -12.62 -15.59 16.34
N GLY A 376 -13.48 -15.78 15.35
CA GLY A 376 -14.61 -16.73 15.46
C GLY A 376 -15.71 -16.37 16.47
N ALA A 377 -15.78 -15.13 16.95
CA ALA A 377 -16.94 -14.66 17.67
C ALA A 377 -18.15 -14.74 16.73
N ALA A 378 -18.97 -15.77 16.90
CA ALA A 378 -20.12 -16.08 16.07
C ALA A 378 -21.00 -14.84 15.91
N ILE A 379 -20.90 -14.18 14.78
CA ILE A 379 -21.87 -13.17 14.35
C ILE A 379 -23.11 -13.98 13.95
N ILE A 380 -23.93 -14.30 14.94
CA ILE A 380 -25.27 -14.80 14.69
C ILE A 380 -26.01 -13.60 14.10
N ALA A 381 -26.35 -13.69 12.82
CA ALA A 381 -27.24 -12.76 12.17
C ALA A 381 -28.56 -12.72 12.96
N ARG A 382 -28.71 -11.76 13.86
CA ARG A 382 -29.95 -11.46 14.56
C ARG A 382 -30.64 -10.34 13.81
N SER A 383 -31.79 -10.66 13.24
CA SER A 383 -32.70 -9.69 12.66
C SER A 383 -33.03 -8.58 13.68
N GLY A 384 -32.78 -7.34 13.34
CA GLY A 384 -33.41 -6.17 13.95
C GLY A 384 -32.61 -5.35 14.94
N VAL A 385 -31.32 -5.60 15.16
CA VAL A 385 -30.50 -4.80 16.06
C VAL A 385 -29.44 -4.04 15.25
N SER A 386 -29.57 -2.75 15.26
CA SER A 386 -28.61 -1.65 14.99
C SER A 386 -27.53 -1.83 13.90
N LYS A 387 -27.46 -0.84 13.02
CA LYS A 387 -26.35 -0.58 12.06
C LYS A 387 -24.95 -0.60 12.71
N ALA A 388 -24.85 -0.52 14.03
CA ALA A 388 -23.62 -0.63 14.80
C ALA A 388 -23.06 -2.08 14.81
N GLU A 389 -23.93 -3.09 14.88
CA GLU A 389 -23.46 -4.50 14.84
C GLU A 389 -22.96 -4.89 13.45
N ASP A 390 -23.48 -4.28 12.38
CA ASP A 390 -23.01 -4.55 11.01
C ASP A 390 -21.59 -4.02 10.73
N ARG A 391 -21.14 -3.01 11.49
CA ARG A 391 -19.79 -2.40 11.35
C ARG A 391 -18.72 -3.05 12.22
N ARG A 392 -19.11 -3.83 13.21
CA ARG A 392 -18.17 -4.47 14.17
C ARG A 392 -17.06 -5.31 13.51
N PRO A 393 -17.29 -6.06 12.41
CA PRO A 393 -16.22 -6.76 11.72
C PRO A 393 -15.19 -5.83 11.06
N GLU A 394 -15.64 -4.70 10.49
CA GLU A 394 -14.74 -3.70 9.89
C GLU A 394 -13.86 -3.05 10.96
N GLU A 395 -14.39 -2.81 12.15
CA GLU A 395 -13.66 -2.24 13.29
C GLU A 395 -12.57 -3.17 13.80
N ILE A 396 -12.88 -4.44 14.02
CA ILE A 396 -11.90 -5.44 14.43
C ILE A 396 -10.78 -5.55 13.41
N LEU A 397 -11.10 -5.44 12.11
CA LEU A 397 -10.11 -5.43 11.05
C LEU A 397 -9.21 -4.19 11.14
N LEU A 398 -9.80 -3.01 11.36
CA LEU A 398 -9.07 -1.75 11.53
C LEU A 398 -8.19 -1.76 12.78
N GLU A 399 -8.67 -2.32 13.90
CA GLU A 399 -7.86 -2.51 15.12
C GLU A 399 -6.63 -3.38 14.87
N ARG A 400 -6.77 -4.49 14.13
CA ARG A 400 -5.64 -5.34 13.76
C ARG A 400 -4.64 -4.63 12.86
N TYR A 401 -5.11 -3.85 11.88
CA TYR A 401 -4.23 -2.99 11.09
C TYR A 401 -3.55 -1.94 11.94
N GLY A 402 -4.29 -1.34 12.88
CA GLY A 402 -3.77 -0.37 13.84
C GLY A 402 -2.64 -0.93 14.68
N GLN A 403 -2.77 -2.18 15.17
CA GLN A 403 -1.71 -2.87 15.89
C GLN A 403 -0.46 -3.07 15.02
N CYS A 404 -0.62 -3.52 13.76
CA CYS A 404 0.51 -3.66 12.84
C CYS A 404 1.23 -2.31 12.61
N VAL A 405 0.47 -1.23 12.49
CA VAL A 405 1.04 0.12 12.31
C VAL A 405 1.73 0.60 13.59
N LYS A 406 1.15 0.38 14.79
CA LYS A 406 1.79 0.72 16.07
C LYS A 406 3.15 0.04 16.23
N GLU A 407 3.20 -1.27 15.97
CA GLU A 407 4.44 -2.03 16.02
C GLU A 407 5.46 -1.51 15.02
N PHE A 408 5.03 -1.18 13.81
CA PHE A 408 5.89 -0.62 12.77
C PHE A 408 6.46 0.74 13.17
N VAL A 409 5.64 1.63 13.72
CA VAL A 409 6.08 2.94 14.23
C VAL A 409 7.11 2.78 15.34
N LEU A 410 6.87 1.92 16.33
CA LEU A 410 7.84 1.64 17.39
C LEU A 410 9.17 1.11 16.85
N GLN A 411 9.10 0.25 15.84
CA GLN A 411 10.31 -0.29 15.19
C GLN A 411 11.08 0.78 14.41
N ILE A 412 10.41 1.78 13.82
CA ILE A 412 11.04 2.92 13.13
C ILE A 412 11.67 3.88 14.12
N LEU A 413 10.96 4.23 15.19
CA LEU A 413 11.42 5.25 16.14
C LEU A 413 12.66 4.82 16.93
N LYS A 414 12.86 3.51 17.16
CA LYS A 414 14.08 3.01 17.83
C LYS A 414 15.36 3.32 17.08
N PRO A 415 15.57 2.87 15.83
CA PRO A 415 16.78 3.21 15.09
C PRO A 415 16.86 4.70 14.73
N ALA A 416 15.73 5.40 14.56
CA ALA A 416 15.72 6.84 14.36
C ALA A 416 16.25 7.58 15.60
N ALA A 417 15.85 7.19 16.82
CA ALA A 417 16.38 7.77 18.05
C ALA A 417 17.88 7.53 18.20
N ILE A 418 18.34 6.31 17.88
CA ILE A 418 19.76 5.97 17.90
C ILE A 418 20.54 6.79 16.86
N ALA A 419 19.99 7.00 15.67
CA ALA A 419 20.57 7.85 14.64
C ALA A 419 20.68 9.31 15.09
N HIS A 420 19.67 9.83 15.81
CA HIS A 420 19.68 11.16 16.43
C HIS A 420 20.60 11.29 17.65
N GLY A 421 21.09 10.17 18.18
CA GLY A 421 21.98 10.16 19.35
C GLY A 421 21.27 9.99 20.68
N GLU A 422 20.03 9.50 20.69
CA GLU A 422 19.19 9.33 21.88
C GLU A 422 18.79 7.87 22.09
N ILE A 423 18.44 7.56 23.34
CA ILE A 423 17.77 6.29 23.69
C ILE A 423 16.46 6.70 24.34
N VAL A 424 15.37 6.47 23.62
CA VAL A 424 14.02 6.88 24.01
C VAL A 424 13.14 5.64 24.16
N ASP A 425 12.34 5.63 25.22
CA ASP A 425 11.25 4.66 25.39
C ASP A 425 9.96 5.29 24.86
N TRP A 426 9.53 4.81 23.70
CA TRP A 426 8.41 5.40 22.97
C TRP A 426 7.09 4.76 23.37
N GLU A 427 6.09 5.59 23.65
CA GLU A 427 4.68 5.20 23.76
C GLU A 427 3.89 5.73 22.57
N ILE A 428 2.94 4.95 22.06
CA ILE A 428 2.09 5.34 20.94
C ILE A 428 0.63 5.22 21.35
N THR A 429 -0.06 6.36 21.31
CA THR A 429 -1.51 6.43 21.49
C THR A 429 -2.20 6.58 20.14
N GLY A 430 -3.41 6.02 19.98
CA GLY A 430 -4.16 6.04 18.72
C GLY A 430 -4.27 4.64 18.08
N TYR A 431 -4.91 4.53 16.94
CA TYR A 431 -5.17 3.29 16.17
C TYR A 431 -5.90 2.17 16.92
N ASP A 432 -6.65 2.50 17.96
CA ASP A 432 -7.38 1.56 18.82
C ASP A 432 -8.87 1.85 18.91
N GLU A 433 -9.34 3.00 18.40
CA GLU A 433 -10.74 3.38 18.40
C GLU A 433 -11.15 3.87 17.02
N PHE A 434 -11.94 3.08 16.30
CA PHE A 434 -12.41 3.39 14.94
C PHE A 434 -13.90 3.68 14.86
N LEU A 435 -14.63 3.52 15.96
CA LEU A 435 -16.06 3.81 16.05
C LEU A 435 -16.33 5.32 15.97
N GLY A 436 -16.96 5.75 14.89
CA GLY A 436 -17.69 7.01 14.88
C GLY A 436 -19.07 6.79 15.50
N PHE A 437 -19.22 6.92 16.81
CA PHE A 437 -20.54 6.96 17.42
C PHE A 437 -21.27 8.25 17.01
N SER A 438 -22.55 8.15 16.73
CA SER A 438 -23.38 9.35 16.66
C SER A 438 -23.51 9.96 18.05
N LEU A 439 -23.63 11.28 18.15
CA LEU A 439 -23.88 11.96 19.44
C LEU A 439 -25.06 11.33 20.18
N THR A 440 -26.07 10.89 19.41
CA THR A 440 -27.27 10.24 19.94
C THR A 440 -26.96 8.91 20.62
N GLU A 441 -26.10 8.09 20.04
CA GLU A 441 -25.65 6.81 20.64
C GLU A 441 -24.83 7.07 21.90
N LEU A 442 -23.90 8.03 21.85
CA LEU A 442 -23.10 8.41 23.01
C LEU A 442 -23.97 8.94 24.16
N LEU A 443 -25.01 9.74 23.88
CA LEU A 443 -25.94 10.23 24.87
C LEU A 443 -26.85 9.14 25.42
N GLN A 444 -27.27 8.18 24.60
CA GLN A 444 -28.02 6.99 25.05
C GLN A 444 -27.19 6.11 25.98
N ASP A 445 -25.93 5.88 25.66
CA ASP A 445 -25.01 5.12 26.51
C ASP A 445 -24.78 5.81 27.87
N MET A 446 -24.66 7.15 27.88
CA MET A 446 -24.60 7.90 29.14
C MET A 446 -25.88 7.75 29.97
N GLN A 447 -27.05 7.87 29.35
CA GLN A 447 -28.34 7.70 30.05
C GLN A 447 -28.50 6.28 30.62
N LEU A 448 -28.10 5.27 29.86
CA LEU A 448 -28.08 3.86 30.32
C LEU A 448 -27.12 3.63 31.48
N MET A 449 -25.95 4.28 31.46
CA MET A 449 -24.97 4.21 32.55
C MET A 449 -25.47 4.87 33.84
N ASP A 450 -26.13 6.04 33.72
CA ASP A 450 -26.71 6.70 34.87
C ASP A 450 -27.90 5.89 35.45
N ALA A 451 -28.67 5.24 34.57
CA ALA A 451 -29.76 4.35 34.98
C ALA A 451 -29.29 3.03 35.60
N ALA A 452 -28.09 2.54 35.23
CA ALA A 452 -27.56 1.25 35.68
C ALA A 452 -27.08 1.23 37.14
N ALA A 453 -27.15 2.34 37.90
CA ALA A 453 -26.81 2.45 39.32
C ALA A 453 -25.48 1.74 39.72
N ILE A 454 -24.43 1.94 38.93
CA ILE A 454 -23.12 1.33 39.12
C ILE A 454 -22.54 1.75 40.49
N PRO A 455 -22.24 0.84 41.41
CA PRO A 455 -21.87 1.20 42.77
C PRO A 455 -20.46 1.74 42.96
N SER A 456 -19.62 1.72 41.92
CA SER A 456 -18.23 2.20 41.97
C SER A 456 -18.09 3.60 41.41
N PRO A 457 -17.81 4.63 42.22
CA PRO A 457 -17.59 6.00 41.76
C PRO A 457 -16.33 6.11 40.88
N THR A 458 -15.29 5.34 41.19
CA THR A 458 -14.04 5.32 40.39
C THR A 458 -14.30 4.82 38.98
N PHE A 459 -15.12 3.77 38.85
CA PHE A 459 -15.46 3.22 37.56
C PHE A 459 -16.32 4.19 36.73
N LYS A 460 -17.31 4.87 37.35
CA LYS A 460 -18.07 5.93 36.67
C LYS A 460 -17.19 7.03 36.14
N LYS A 461 -16.21 7.45 36.92
CA LYS A 461 -15.27 8.50 36.58
C LYS A 461 -14.38 8.13 35.39
N GLU A 462 -13.84 6.93 35.38
CA GLU A 462 -13.03 6.45 34.26
C GLU A 462 -13.85 6.35 32.97
N ILE A 463 -15.09 5.90 33.03
CA ILE A 463 -15.97 5.88 31.87
C ILE A 463 -16.32 7.30 31.41
N GLN A 464 -16.59 8.25 32.31
CA GLN A 464 -16.84 9.65 31.96
C GLN A 464 -15.63 10.29 31.28
N LYS A 465 -14.41 10.02 31.77
CA LYS A 465 -13.17 10.47 31.10
C LYS A 465 -13.02 9.90 29.70
N HIS A 466 -13.29 8.59 29.56
CA HIS A 466 -13.26 7.91 28.29
C HIS A 466 -14.27 8.50 27.30
N PHE A 467 -15.47 8.81 27.83
CA PHE A 467 -16.53 9.44 27.05
C PHE A 467 -16.14 10.85 26.56
N ILE A 468 -15.60 11.70 27.44
CA ILE A 468 -15.17 13.06 27.06
C ILE A 468 -14.06 13.02 26.02
N LYS A 469 -13.06 12.17 26.20
CA LYS A 469 -11.99 11.99 25.21
C LYS A 469 -12.55 11.56 23.84
N ARG A 470 -13.55 10.70 23.86
CA ARG A 470 -14.19 10.19 22.65
C ARG A 470 -15.08 11.23 21.98
N ALA A 471 -15.90 11.95 22.73
CA ALA A 471 -16.71 13.05 22.24
C ALA A 471 -15.85 14.18 21.68
N ALA A 472 -14.78 14.52 22.37
CA ALA A 472 -13.84 15.54 21.95
C ALA A 472 -13.20 15.24 20.58
N ARG A 473 -12.80 14.01 20.34
CA ARG A 473 -12.27 13.56 19.04
C ARG A 473 -13.32 13.60 17.92
N SER A 474 -14.58 13.30 18.24
CA SER A 474 -15.68 13.29 17.25
C SER A 474 -16.12 14.71 16.84
N TYR A 475 -15.87 15.71 17.68
CA TYR A 475 -16.32 17.10 17.49
C TYR A 475 -15.17 18.08 17.31
N ASP A 476 -13.93 17.59 17.15
CA ASP A 476 -12.73 18.44 16.95
C ASP A 476 -12.61 19.54 18.01
N LEU A 477 -12.85 19.15 19.29
CA LEU A 477 -12.76 20.08 20.42
C LEU A 477 -11.28 20.40 20.72
N ASP A 478 -11.03 21.65 21.06
CA ASP A 478 -9.73 22.15 21.44
C ASP A 478 -9.14 21.36 22.64
N GLU A 479 -7.85 20.99 22.57
CA GLU A 479 -7.14 20.25 23.63
C GLU A 479 -7.29 20.93 25.00
N GLN A 480 -7.26 22.26 25.05
CA GLN A 480 -7.47 23.04 26.29
C GLN A 480 -8.87 22.84 26.87
N ALA A 481 -9.90 22.71 26.03
CA ALA A 481 -11.25 22.42 26.48
C ALA A 481 -11.38 21.01 27.04
N ILE A 482 -10.66 20.05 26.46
CA ILE A 482 -10.61 18.65 26.91
C ILE A 482 -9.92 18.55 28.28
N GLU A 483 -8.73 19.16 28.44
CA GLU A 483 -8.01 19.17 29.71
C GLU A 483 -8.85 19.79 30.81
N LYS A 484 -9.46 20.91 30.56
CA LYS A 484 -10.33 21.58 31.51
C LYS A 484 -11.52 20.72 31.92
N ALA A 485 -12.17 20.04 30.99
CA ALA A 485 -13.28 19.13 31.29
C ALA A 485 -12.82 17.90 32.09
N LEU A 486 -11.62 17.38 31.83
CA LEU A 486 -11.02 16.28 32.60
C LEU A 486 -10.61 16.72 34.02
N GLU A 487 -10.13 17.95 34.20
CA GLU A 487 -9.82 18.55 35.49
C GLU A 487 -11.09 18.78 36.33
N GLU A 488 -12.16 19.27 35.72
CA GLU A 488 -13.46 19.47 36.39
C GLU A 488 -14.06 18.17 36.94
N ILE A 489 -13.92 17.06 36.17
CA ILE A 489 -14.32 15.72 36.67
C ILE A 489 -13.42 15.26 37.79
N SER A 490 -12.13 15.59 37.74
CA SER A 490 -11.16 15.24 38.76
C SER A 490 -11.35 16.04 40.06
N SER A 491 -11.75 17.30 39.99
CA SER A 491 -11.92 18.20 41.13
C SER A 491 -13.23 18.03 41.90
N LYS A 492 -14.30 17.53 41.26
CA LYS A 492 -15.61 17.30 41.94
C LYS A 492 -15.51 16.29 43.10
N GLU A 493 -14.53 15.40 43.11
CA GLU A 493 -14.32 14.42 44.19
C GLU A 493 -13.77 15.05 45.49
N THR A 494 -13.05 16.15 45.37
CA THR A 494 -12.47 16.85 46.54
C THR A 494 -13.54 17.55 47.38
N VAL A 495 -14.65 17.92 46.78
CA VAL A 495 -15.73 18.65 47.47
C VAL A 495 -16.74 17.68 48.13
N GLU A 496 -17.02 16.52 47.54
CA GLU A 496 -17.91 15.51 48.15
C GLU A 496 -17.30 14.80 49.37
N ASN A 497 -15.96 14.55 49.37
CA ASN A 497 -15.26 13.91 50.49
C ASN A 497 -15.06 14.85 51.69
N THR A 498 -15.08 16.17 51.49
CA THR A 498 -14.97 17.12 52.59
C THR A 498 -16.34 17.46 53.28
N GLY A 499 -17.45 17.11 52.62
CA GLY A 499 -18.82 17.35 53.17
C GLY A 499 -19.29 16.26 54.15
N ILE A 500 -18.69 15.08 54.23
CA ILE A 500 -19.15 13.96 55.10
C ILE A 500 -18.43 13.95 56.48
N SER A 501 -17.35 14.66 56.67
CA SER A 501 -16.61 14.68 57.93
C SER A 501 -17.06 15.74 58.95
N SER A 502 -18.05 16.60 58.64
CA SER A 502 -18.46 17.69 59.56
C SER A 502 -19.80 17.45 60.32
N ASN A 503 -20.44 16.25 60.17
CA ASN A 503 -21.75 15.96 60.85
C ASN A 503 -21.72 14.78 61.85
N LEU A 504 -20.54 14.41 62.38
CA LEU A 504 -20.40 13.40 63.45
C LEU A 504 -19.67 13.94 64.68
N SER A 505 -20.03 15.15 65.13
CA SER A 505 -19.73 15.66 66.49
C SER A 505 -20.77 16.66 66.88
N GLY A 506 -21.83 16.13 67.43
CA GLY A 506 -22.90 16.88 68.07
C GLY A 506 -23.78 15.92 68.89
#